data_12ac4b55ff4a23174579ea5cff59c6de
#
_entry.id   12ac4b55ff4a23174579ea5cff59c6de
#
_cell.length_a   1.000
_cell.length_b   1.000
_cell.length_c   1.000
_cell.angle_alpha   90.00
_cell.angle_beta   90.00
_cell.angle_gamma   90.00
#
_symmetry.space_group_name_H-M   'P 1'
#
loop_
_entity.id
_entity.type
_entity.pdbx_description
1 polymer ?
#
loop_
_entity_poly.entity_id
_entity_poly.type
_entity_poly.pdbx_seq_one_letter_code
_entity_poly.pdbx_strand_id
1 'polypeptide(L)'
;MNVPEFMDVHRGMVGITADGLMEAHNADLAIQDEEGVDFKQAWADPESGIVYCLSEAPSADAVQRIHAKAGHPYDEIHAVPLKV
;
A
#
# COMPACT_ATOMS: atom_id res chain seq x y z
N MET A 1 -8.00 21.04 4.62
CA MET A 1 -7.40 20.04 5.52
C MET A 1 -6.77 18.92 4.71
N ASN A 2 -5.53 18.61 5.04
CA ASN A 2 -4.83 17.52 4.36
C ASN A 2 -5.20 16.19 4.98
N VAL A 3 -5.55 15.23 4.14
CA VAL A 3 -5.73 13.85 4.59
C VAL A 3 -4.33 13.26 4.80
N PRO A 4 -4.07 12.58 5.93
CA PRO A 4 -2.76 11.96 6.14
C PRO A 4 -2.41 10.97 5.05
N GLU A 5 -1.14 10.97 4.64
CA GLU A 5 -0.62 10.02 3.66
C GLU A 5 0.36 9.06 4.33
N PHE A 6 0.34 7.83 3.86
CA PHE A 6 1.20 6.75 4.38
C PHE A 6 1.86 6.02 3.23
N MET A 7 3.11 5.64 3.46
CA MET A 7 3.86 4.75 2.55
C MET A 7 4.06 3.43 3.28
N ASP A 8 3.48 2.37 2.75
CA ASP A 8 3.74 1.04 3.31
C ASP A 8 4.68 0.27 2.41
N VAL A 9 5.47 -0.60 3.03
CA VAL A 9 6.55 -1.34 2.40
C VAL A 9 6.32 -2.83 2.60
N HIS A 10 6.44 -3.57 1.50
CA HIS A 10 6.35 -5.03 1.49
C HIS A 10 7.65 -5.59 0.93
N ARG A 11 8.17 -6.65 1.54
CA ARG A 11 9.39 -7.32 1.10
C ARG A 11 9.11 -8.75 0.67
N GLY A 12 10.11 -9.40 0.10
CA GLY A 12 9.99 -10.80 -0.29
C GLY A 12 9.26 -11.01 -1.61
N MET A 13 9.20 -10.00 -2.47
CA MET A 13 8.49 -10.03 -3.74
C MET A 13 9.42 -10.10 -4.94
N VAL A 14 10.58 -10.72 -4.80
CA VAL A 14 11.55 -10.87 -5.90
C VAL A 14 10.87 -11.50 -7.10
N GLY A 15 11.07 -10.90 -8.28
CA GLY A 15 10.47 -11.37 -9.52
C GLY A 15 9.05 -10.90 -9.78
N ILE A 16 8.50 -10.02 -8.92
CA ILE A 16 7.15 -9.48 -9.15
C ILE A 16 7.08 -8.82 -10.53
N THR A 17 5.98 -9.06 -11.24
CA THR A 17 5.73 -8.47 -12.55
C THR A 17 4.80 -7.28 -12.44
N ALA A 18 4.71 -6.47 -13.51
CA ALA A 18 3.76 -5.37 -13.56
C ALA A 18 2.32 -5.87 -13.38
N ASP A 19 1.99 -7.01 -13.97
CA ASP A 19 0.66 -7.61 -13.82
C ASP A 19 0.41 -8.05 -12.37
N GLY A 20 1.42 -8.66 -11.74
CA GLY A 20 1.32 -9.05 -10.33
C GLY A 20 1.14 -7.86 -9.40
N LEU A 21 1.86 -6.76 -9.66
CA LEU A 21 1.72 -5.53 -8.89
C LEU A 21 0.31 -4.93 -9.07
N MET A 22 -0.18 -4.90 -10.30
CA MET A 22 -1.51 -4.39 -10.61
C MET A 22 -2.60 -5.22 -9.93
N GLU A 23 -2.45 -6.54 -9.92
CA GLU A 23 -3.39 -7.44 -9.26
C GLU A 23 -3.46 -7.18 -7.76
N ALA A 24 -2.30 -7.02 -7.12
CA ALA A 24 -2.23 -6.71 -5.69
C ALA A 24 -2.86 -5.33 -5.39
N HIS A 25 -2.56 -4.34 -6.21
CA HIS A 25 -3.13 -2.99 -6.06
C HIS A 25 -4.64 -3.02 -6.21
N ASN A 26 -5.16 -3.74 -7.22
CA ASN A 26 -6.59 -3.87 -7.44
C ASN A 26 -7.31 -4.58 -6.29
N ALA A 27 -6.66 -5.53 -5.64
CA ALA A 27 -7.23 -6.19 -4.45
C ALA A 27 -7.44 -5.19 -3.31
N ASP A 28 -6.50 -4.27 -3.12
CA ASP A 28 -6.62 -3.21 -2.12
C ASP A 28 -7.72 -2.23 -2.51
N LEU A 29 -7.78 -1.82 -3.78
CA LEU A 29 -8.80 -0.90 -4.29
C LEU A 29 -10.21 -1.45 -4.10
N ALA A 30 -10.39 -2.74 -4.24
CA ALA A 30 -11.70 -3.38 -4.16
C ALA A 30 -12.34 -3.26 -2.77
N ILE A 31 -11.54 -3.09 -1.72
CA ILE A 31 -12.03 -3.07 -0.34
C ILE A 31 -11.64 -1.80 0.43
N GLN A 32 -10.95 -0.86 -0.21
CA GLN A 32 -10.41 0.33 0.46
C GLN A 32 -11.49 1.17 1.17
N ASP A 33 -12.69 1.24 0.63
CA ASP A 33 -13.78 2.04 1.20
C ASP A 33 -14.22 1.54 2.56
N GLU A 34 -13.99 0.27 2.88
CA GLU A 34 -14.37 -0.31 4.16
C GLU A 34 -13.69 0.38 5.35
N GLU A 35 -12.50 0.97 5.12
CA GLU A 35 -11.73 1.64 6.16
C GLU A 35 -11.46 3.11 5.84
N GLY A 36 -12.08 3.65 4.80
CA GLY A 36 -11.87 5.03 4.40
C GLY A 36 -10.47 5.30 3.83
N VAL A 37 -9.84 4.28 3.25
CA VAL A 37 -8.51 4.39 2.66
C VAL A 37 -8.64 4.67 1.17
N ASP A 38 -7.71 5.45 0.63
CA ASP A 38 -7.62 5.75 -0.79
C ASP A 38 -6.19 5.45 -1.26
N PHE A 39 -5.99 4.30 -1.87
CA PHE A 39 -4.70 3.90 -2.43
C PHE A 39 -4.45 4.66 -3.72
N LYS A 40 -3.34 5.40 -3.76
CA LYS A 40 -3.01 6.30 -4.86
C LYS A 40 -2.15 5.63 -5.91
N GLN A 41 -1.09 4.94 -5.47
CA GLN A 41 -0.07 4.45 -6.39
C GLN A 41 0.74 3.36 -5.72
N ALA A 42 1.27 2.44 -6.53
CA ALA A 42 2.18 1.41 -6.06
C ALA A 42 3.39 1.33 -6.98
N TRP A 43 4.53 1.01 -6.40
CA TRP A 43 5.79 0.81 -7.11
C TRP A 43 6.41 -0.50 -6.66
N ALA A 44 7.19 -1.12 -7.52
CA ALA A 44 7.91 -2.34 -7.17
C ALA A 44 9.28 -2.36 -7.83
N ASP A 45 10.23 -2.96 -7.11
CA ASP A 45 11.53 -3.31 -7.65
C ASP A 45 11.64 -4.83 -7.66
N PRO A 46 11.50 -5.47 -8.84
CA PRO A 46 11.56 -6.94 -8.93
C PRO A 46 12.89 -7.52 -8.49
N GLU A 47 13.97 -6.75 -8.58
CA GLU A 47 15.29 -7.23 -8.21
C GLU A 47 15.44 -7.35 -6.70
N SER A 48 15.10 -6.31 -5.96
CA SER A 48 15.16 -6.32 -4.49
C SER A 48 13.95 -7.01 -3.87
N GLY A 49 12.85 -7.10 -4.59
CA GLY A 49 11.60 -7.65 -4.09
C GLY A 49 10.83 -6.71 -3.18
N ILE A 50 11.10 -5.41 -3.26
CA ILE A 50 10.44 -4.41 -2.43
C ILE A 50 9.28 -3.78 -3.20
N VAL A 51 8.12 -3.69 -2.55
CA VAL A 51 6.92 -3.02 -3.08
C VAL A 51 6.56 -1.87 -2.15
N TYR A 52 6.23 -0.73 -2.72
CA TYR A 52 5.82 0.48 -2.01
C TYR A 52 4.39 0.84 -2.42
N CYS A 53 3.55 1.15 -1.43
CA CYS A 53 2.18 1.60 -1.67
C CYS A 53 1.94 2.94 -1.00
N LEU A 54 1.46 3.92 -1.76
CA LEU A 54 1.09 5.24 -1.22
C LEU A 54 -0.42 5.27 -1.04
N SER A 55 -0.86 5.71 0.14
CA SER A 55 -2.29 5.82 0.43
C SER A 55 -2.61 7.06 1.25
N GLU A 56 -3.84 7.55 1.12
CA GLU A 56 -4.45 8.50 2.04
C GLU A 56 -5.38 7.71 2.96
N ALA A 57 -5.32 7.96 4.26
CA ALA A 57 -6.12 7.21 5.21
C ALA A 57 -6.31 8.02 6.50
N PRO A 58 -7.37 7.73 7.28
CA PRO A 58 -7.56 8.40 8.58
C PRO A 58 -6.47 8.02 9.59
N SER A 59 -5.85 6.84 9.44
CA SER A 59 -4.80 6.38 10.35
C SER A 59 -3.99 5.26 9.71
N ALA A 60 -2.80 4.99 10.24
CA ALA A 60 -2.00 3.84 9.82
C ALA A 60 -2.76 2.52 10.07
N ASP A 61 -3.52 2.44 11.16
CA ASP A 61 -4.30 1.24 11.50
C ASP A 61 -5.31 0.90 10.41
N ALA A 62 -5.93 1.91 9.78
CA ALA A 62 -6.86 1.68 8.67
C ALA A 62 -6.17 1.01 7.48
N VAL A 63 -4.97 1.47 7.14
CA VAL A 63 -4.16 0.88 6.07
C VAL A 63 -3.79 -0.57 6.40
N GLN A 64 -3.39 -0.81 7.66
CA GLN A 64 -3.05 -2.15 8.14
C GLN A 64 -4.23 -3.10 7.99
N ARG A 65 -5.42 -2.66 8.37
CA ARG A 65 -6.63 -3.49 8.27
C ARG A 65 -6.96 -3.87 6.84
N ILE A 66 -6.80 -2.94 5.90
CA ILE A 66 -7.04 -3.22 4.48
C ILE A 66 -6.05 -4.26 3.98
N HIS A 67 -4.75 -4.12 4.27
CA HIS A 67 -3.76 -5.09 3.84
C HIS A 67 -4.03 -6.48 4.44
N ALA A 68 -4.45 -6.54 5.70
CA ALA A 68 -4.82 -7.81 6.33
C ALA A 68 -6.00 -8.46 5.62
N LYS A 69 -7.03 -7.68 5.28
CA LYS A 69 -8.23 -8.19 4.56
C LYS A 69 -7.88 -8.65 3.16
N ALA A 70 -6.97 -7.96 2.48
CA ALA A 70 -6.54 -8.33 1.13
C ALA A 70 -5.58 -9.52 1.12
N GLY A 71 -5.09 -9.95 2.28
CA GLY A 71 -4.13 -11.04 2.38
C GLY A 71 -2.71 -10.62 2.01
N HIS A 72 -2.39 -9.34 2.06
CA HIS A 72 -1.08 -8.79 1.72
C HIS A 72 -0.44 -8.21 2.97
N PRO A 73 0.33 -9.00 3.73
CA PRO A 73 1.01 -8.48 4.91
C PRO A 73 2.01 -7.39 4.53
N TYR A 74 2.14 -6.40 5.39
CA TYR A 74 3.13 -5.34 5.21
C TYR A 74 4.27 -5.54 6.20
N ASP A 75 5.46 -5.03 5.84
CA ASP A 75 6.62 -5.10 6.72
C ASP A 75 6.81 -3.80 7.48
N GLU A 76 6.53 -2.66 6.82
CA GLU A 76 6.68 -1.33 7.41
C GLU A 76 5.56 -0.43 6.92
N ILE A 77 5.21 0.56 7.74
CA ILE A 77 4.30 1.61 7.35
C ILE A 77 4.82 2.93 7.93
N HIS A 78 4.88 3.96 7.09
CA HIS A 78 5.44 5.26 7.44
C HIS A 78 4.48 6.37 7.10
N ALA A 79 4.27 7.30 8.04
CA ALA A 79 3.60 8.56 7.71
C ALA A 79 4.55 9.40 6.85
N VAL A 80 4.01 10.01 5.79
CA VAL A 80 4.81 10.84 4.87
C VAL A 80 4.18 12.23 4.75
N PRO A 81 4.24 13.04 5.84
CA PRO A 81 3.56 14.33 5.87
C PRO A 81 4.21 15.42 5.03
N LEU A 82 5.50 15.25 4.66
CA LEU A 82 6.22 16.20 3.83
C LEU A 82 6.37 15.65 2.41
N LYS A 83 5.94 16.46 1.47
CA LYS A 83 5.99 16.10 0.05
C LYS A 83 6.39 17.31 -0.76
N VAL A 84 7.28 17.14 -1.72
CA VAL A 84 7.71 18.17 -2.64
C VAL A 84 7.34 17.83 -4.07
#